data_219e8d052616d50753035b126cdf2175
#
_entry.id   219e8d052616d50753035b126cdf2175
#
_cell.length_a   1.000
_cell.length_b   1.000
_cell.length_c   1.000
_cell.angle_alpha   90.00
_cell.angle_beta   90.00
_cell.angle_gamma   90.00
#
_symmetry.space_group_name_H-M   'P 1'
#
loop_
_entity.id
_entity.type
_entity.pdbx_description
1 polymer ?
#
loop_
_entity_poly.entity_id
_entity_poly.type
_entity_poly.pdbx_seq_one_letter_code
_entity_poly.pdbx_strand_id
1 'polypeptide(L)'
;MVSKKKPDDLSMGYFIIMIAKYYLSDEIDAESLSKIVKEKLLEFDLENYQEYKYHNKIMKICTSLFDESTDKNFREQEYIPIYENELKVIESLPNDRQKKLMFTFFALARYMDCDGWLNKKTSKGISEAFKLANVTLTSDKRNELLHELYVNGYISLGKKVDNLNIKVQLDDSGDIVYKVNDFNNLGNQYIGNFKKGYKQCECCGKKIRIKSDKDYSTKYCDKCSYE
;
A
#
# COMPACT_ATOMS: atom_id res chain seq x y z
N MET A 1 27.89 -13.23 15.97
CA MET A 1 26.99 -12.07 15.93
C MET A 1 25.63 -12.57 15.45
N VAL A 2 24.59 -12.47 16.28
CA VAL A 2 23.23 -12.83 15.85
C VAL A 2 22.77 -11.71 14.93
N SER A 3 22.54 -12.02 13.65
CA SER A 3 21.99 -11.06 12.68
C SER A 3 20.61 -10.60 13.18
N LYS A 4 20.45 -9.31 13.41
CA LYS A 4 19.16 -8.74 13.78
C LYS A 4 18.32 -8.66 12.51
N LYS A 5 17.22 -9.41 12.43
CA LYS A 5 16.28 -9.34 11.31
C LYS A 5 15.18 -8.32 11.60
N LYS A 6 14.77 -7.60 10.56
CA LYS A 6 13.56 -6.78 10.59
C LYS A 6 12.35 -7.72 10.77
N PRO A 7 11.37 -7.39 11.63
CA PRO A 7 10.12 -8.13 11.68
C PRO A 7 9.44 -8.18 10.30
N ASP A 8 9.02 -9.38 9.87
CA ASP A 8 8.54 -9.63 8.50
C ASP A 8 7.25 -8.86 8.16
N ASP A 9 6.47 -8.51 9.16
CA ASP A 9 5.20 -7.79 9.08
C ASP A 9 5.34 -6.26 9.04
N LEU A 10 6.53 -5.70 9.28
CA LEU A 10 6.74 -4.26 9.29
C LEU A 10 7.15 -3.71 7.93
N SER A 11 6.49 -2.62 7.50
CA SER A 11 6.97 -1.85 6.35
C SER A 11 8.32 -1.17 6.66
N MET A 12 9.15 -0.95 5.63
CA MET A 12 10.44 -0.25 5.82
C MET A 12 10.25 1.19 6.36
N GLY A 13 9.15 1.85 5.99
CA GLY A 13 8.87 3.19 6.49
C GLY A 13 8.57 3.21 7.97
N TYR A 14 7.76 2.29 8.44
CA TYR A 14 7.44 2.14 9.84
C TYR A 14 8.70 1.76 10.66
N PHE A 15 9.51 0.86 10.13
CA PHE A 15 10.75 0.45 10.76
C PHE A 15 11.74 1.62 10.94
N ILE A 16 11.85 2.50 9.93
CA ILE A 16 12.63 3.75 10.03
C ILE A 16 12.07 4.66 11.13
N ILE A 17 10.75 4.82 11.22
CA ILE A 17 10.09 5.63 12.26
C ILE A 17 10.37 5.07 13.65
N MET A 18 10.26 3.77 13.84
CA MET A 18 10.55 3.13 15.13
C MET A 18 11.99 3.39 15.58
N ILE A 19 12.96 3.20 14.67
CA ILE A 19 14.37 3.47 14.98
C ILE A 19 14.55 4.97 15.30
N ALA A 20 14.00 5.86 14.48
CA ALA A 20 14.12 7.31 14.69
C ALA A 20 13.53 7.74 16.04
N LYS A 21 12.34 7.28 16.39
CA LYS A 21 11.71 7.57 17.71
C LYS A 21 12.51 7.02 18.87
N TYR A 22 13.11 5.83 18.73
CA TYR A 22 13.90 5.22 19.80
C TYR A 22 15.17 6.01 20.13
N TYR A 23 15.79 6.64 19.11
CA TYR A 23 17.02 7.44 19.28
C TYR A 23 16.75 8.96 19.35
N LEU A 24 15.49 9.39 19.27
CA LEU A 24 15.12 10.80 19.40
C LEU A 24 15.44 11.28 20.82
N SER A 25 16.17 12.39 20.93
CA SER A 25 16.42 13.08 22.19
C SER A 25 16.52 14.57 21.94
N ASP A 26 16.35 15.38 22.99
CA ASP A 26 16.44 16.84 22.92
C ASP A 26 17.86 17.36 22.61
N GLU A 27 18.86 16.47 22.71
CA GLU A 27 20.28 16.82 22.51
C GLU A 27 20.76 16.66 21.08
N ILE A 28 19.95 16.09 20.18
CA ILE A 28 20.34 15.81 18.80
C ILE A 28 19.47 16.58 17.82
N ASP A 29 20.02 16.91 16.66
CA ASP A 29 19.27 17.50 15.54
C ASP A 29 18.82 16.44 14.53
N ALA A 30 17.99 16.86 13.57
CA ALA A 30 17.41 15.98 12.55
C ALA A 30 18.50 15.31 11.67
N GLU A 31 19.62 16.00 11.43
CA GLU A 31 20.71 15.46 10.62
C GLU A 31 21.45 14.35 11.37
N SER A 32 21.78 14.59 12.64
CA SER A 32 22.42 13.61 13.52
C SER A 32 21.52 12.39 13.72
N LEU A 33 20.22 12.61 13.95
CA LEU A 33 19.25 11.50 14.03
C LEU A 33 19.23 10.68 12.73
N SER A 34 19.27 11.35 11.57
CA SER A 34 19.28 10.63 10.29
C SER A 34 20.52 9.76 10.10
N LYS A 35 21.68 10.19 10.58
CA LYS A 35 22.93 9.40 10.55
C LYS A 35 22.80 8.17 11.45
N ILE A 36 22.31 8.34 12.68
CA ILE A 36 22.06 7.23 13.62
C ILE A 36 21.09 6.21 13.00
N VAL A 37 19.99 6.67 12.41
CA VAL A 37 19.01 5.78 11.78
C VAL A 37 19.63 4.97 10.65
N LYS A 38 20.47 5.58 9.80
CA LYS A 38 21.16 4.88 8.71
C LYS A 38 22.11 3.83 9.24
N GLU A 39 22.93 4.17 10.22
CA GLU A 39 23.87 3.23 10.86
C GLU A 39 23.12 2.05 11.47
N LYS A 40 22.01 2.32 12.16
CA LYS A 40 21.20 1.26 12.76
C LYS A 40 20.52 0.38 11.71
N LEU A 41 20.05 0.93 10.60
CA LEU A 41 19.50 0.13 9.51
C LEU A 41 20.52 -0.81 8.89
N LEU A 42 21.80 -0.43 8.84
CA LEU A 42 22.90 -1.30 8.37
C LEU A 42 23.21 -2.47 9.33
N GLU A 43 22.85 -2.35 10.62
CA GLU A 43 23.03 -3.45 11.59
C GLU A 43 22.00 -4.58 11.36
N PHE A 44 20.91 -4.31 10.63
CA PHE A 44 19.90 -5.31 10.31
C PHE A 44 20.20 -5.95 8.96
N ASP A 45 20.02 -7.26 8.89
CA ASP A 45 20.11 -8.02 7.63
C ASP A 45 18.82 -7.76 6.81
N LEU A 46 18.81 -6.64 6.11
CA LEU A 46 17.68 -6.19 5.32
C LEU A 46 17.89 -6.58 3.86
N GLU A 47 17.20 -7.62 3.39
CA GLU A 47 17.16 -7.95 1.98
C GLU A 47 16.78 -6.70 1.16
N ASN A 48 17.63 -6.33 0.21
CA ASN A 48 17.43 -5.18 -0.68
C ASN A 48 17.49 -3.77 -0.03
N TYR A 49 18.02 -3.62 1.20
CA TYR A 49 18.28 -2.29 1.71
C TYR A 49 19.43 -1.63 0.92
N GLN A 50 19.15 -0.47 0.38
CA GLN A 50 20.12 0.39 -0.30
C GLN A 50 19.95 1.80 0.23
N GLU A 51 20.95 2.31 0.93
CA GLU A 51 20.91 3.60 1.62
C GLU A 51 20.40 4.74 0.71
N TYR A 52 20.89 4.81 -0.51
CA TYR A 52 20.49 5.87 -1.45
C TYR A 52 19.00 5.88 -1.80
N LYS A 53 18.33 4.72 -1.75
CA LYS A 53 16.87 4.62 -1.99
C LYS A 53 16.06 5.20 -0.84
N TYR A 54 16.58 5.08 0.37
CA TYR A 54 15.88 5.48 1.59
C TYR A 54 16.37 6.80 2.16
N HIS A 55 17.48 7.35 1.65
CA HIS A 55 18.07 8.60 2.15
C HIS A 55 17.06 9.73 2.34
N ASN A 56 16.33 10.08 1.27
CA ASN A 56 15.34 11.16 1.32
C ASN A 56 14.17 10.84 2.26
N LYS A 57 13.79 9.57 2.37
CA LYS A 57 12.72 9.13 3.28
C LYS A 57 13.17 9.24 4.74
N ILE A 58 14.38 8.80 5.05
CA ILE A 58 14.98 8.91 6.38
C ILE A 58 15.09 10.38 6.78
N MET A 59 15.67 11.23 5.93
CA MET A 59 15.77 12.66 6.19
C MET A 59 14.41 13.30 6.44
N LYS A 60 13.42 13.03 5.61
CA LYS A 60 12.06 13.56 5.77
C LYS A 60 11.43 13.13 7.09
N ILE A 61 11.58 11.87 7.49
CA ILE A 61 11.06 11.35 8.76
C ILE A 61 11.77 12.05 9.92
N CYS A 62 13.09 12.09 9.92
CA CYS A 62 13.86 12.72 11.00
C CYS A 62 13.51 14.21 11.13
N THR A 63 13.48 14.97 10.02
CA THR A 63 13.11 16.39 10.05
C THR A 63 11.71 16.61 10.62
N SER A 64 10.74 15.77 10.25
CA SER A 64 9.36 15.92 10.71
C SER A 64 9.16 15.56 12.18
N LEU A 65 10.07 14.84 12.82
CA LEU A 65 10.02 14.58 14.25
C LEU A 65 10.44 15.80 15.10
N PHE A 66 11.16 16.75 14.50
CA PHE A 66 11.56 18.00 15.16
C PHE A 66 10.65 19.20 14.80
N ASP A 67 9.71 19.03 13.89
CA ASP A 67 8.81 20.10 13.47
C ASP A 67 7.56 20.08 14.35
N GLU A 68 7.56 20.90 15.41
CA GLU A 68 6.44 21.05 16.35
C GLU A 68 5.15 21.54 15.68
N SER A 69 5.25 22.18 14.49
CA SER A 69 4.09 22.63 13.73
C SER A 69 3.37 21.48 13.03
N THR A 70 4.03 20.36 12.90
CA THR A 70 3.47 19.10 12.38
C THR A 70 2.95 18.26 13.54
N ASP A 71 1.78 18.63 14.05
CA ASP A 71 0.89 17.69 14.78
C ASP A 71 0.37 16.58 13.82
N LYS A 72 1.20 16.26 12.87
CA LYS A 72 1.16 15.01 12.11
C LYS A 72 1.71 13.96 13.06
N ASN A 73 0.83 13.55 13.97
CA ASN A 73 0.93 12.20 14.45
C ASN A 73 1.37 11.37 13.26
N PHE A 74 2.63 10.91 13.22
CA PHE A 74 2.99 9.76 12.44
C PHE A 74 2.05 8.69 12.97
N ARG A 75 0.87 8.63 12.37
CA ARG A 75 -0.12 7.64 12.72
C ARG A 75 0.61 6.35 12.47
N GLU A 76 0.89 5.65 13.54
CA GLU A 76 1.24 4.26 13.54
C GLU A 76 0.04 3.55 12.93
N GLN A 77 -0.12 3.70 11.61
CA GLN A 77 -1.15 3.00 10.90
C GLN A 77 -0.69 1.56 10.80
N GLU A 78 -1.06 0.79 11.83
CA GLU A 78 -0.91 -0.66 11.79
C GLU A 78 -1.58 -1.24 10.53
N TYR A 79 -2.55 -0.53 9.99
CA TYR A 79 -3.31 -0.93 8.80
C TYR A 79 -3.83 0.28 8.02
N ILE A 80 -4.14 0.09 6.75
CA ILE A 80 -4.87 1.05 5.94
C ILE A 80 -6.35 0.67 5.92
N PRO A 81 -7.25 1.53 6.44
CA PRO A 81 -8.67 1.23 6.46
C PRO A 81 -9.29 1.36 5.06
N ILE A 82 -10.23 0.49 4.76
CA ILE A 82 -11.19 0.62 3.65
C ILE A 82 -12.58 0.74 4.29
N TYR A 83 -13.31 1.78 3.94
CA TYR A 83 -14.60 2.09 4.51
C TYR A 83 -15.75 1.52 3.68
N GLU A 84 -16.92 1.40 4.32
CA GLU A 84 -18.13 0.83 3.70
C GLU A 84 -18.53 1.56 2.41
N ASN A 85 -18.48 2.89 2.42
CA ASN A 85 -18.84 3.68 1.24
C ASN A 85 -17.86 3.49 0.08
N GLU A 86 -16.58 3.36 0.36
CA GLU A 86 -15.57 3.01 -0.65
C GLU A 86 -15.81 1.61 -1.23
N LEU A 87 -16.19 0.65 -0.38
CA LEU A 87 -16.55 -0.69 -0.84
C LEU A 87 -17.78 -0.66 -1.74
N LYS A 88 -18.83 0.13 -1.40
CA LYS A 88 -20.00 0.34 -2.27
C LYS A 88 -19.62 0.90 -3.64
N VAL A 89 -18.69 1.87 -3.68
CA VAL A 89 -18.15 2.40 -4.94
C VAL A 89 -17.44 1.31 -5.73
N ILE A 90 -16.58 0.50 -5.07
CA ILE A 90 -15.88 -0.60 -5.73
C ILE A 90 -16.89 -1.63 -6.28
N GLU A 91 -17.89 -1.99 -5.51
CA GLU A 91 -18.88 -3.00 -5.92
C GLU A 91 -19.80 -2.53 -7.06
N SER A 92 -20.03 -1.24 -7.21
CA SER A 92 -20.78 -0.67 -8.32
C SER A 92 -20.09 -0.79 -9.68
N LEU A 93 -18.78 -1.05 -9.70
CA LEU A 93 -18.01 -1.20 -10.92
C LEU A 93 -18.39 -2.48 -11.70
N PRO A 94 -18.39 -2.43 -13.05
CA PRO A 94 -18.97 -3.51 -13.88
C PRO A 94 -18.11 -4.78 -13.92
N ASN A 95 -16.81 -4.70 -13.70
CA ASN A 95 -15.94 -5.86 -13.85
C ASN A 95 -14.84 -5.96 -12.78
N ASP A 96 -14.34 -7.17 -12.57
CA ASP A 96 -13.34 -7.48 -11.54
C ASP A 96 -12.01 -6.74 -11.71
N ARG A 97 -11.63 -6.36 -12.92
CA ARG A 97 -10.38 -5.62 -13.16
C ARG A 97 -10.48 -4.21 -12.59
N GLN A 98 -11.60 -3.54 -12.86
CA GLN A 98 -11.88 -2.20 -12.32
C GLN A 98 -12.04 -2.27 -10.80
N LYS A 99 -12.74 -3.26 -10.26
CA LYS A 99 -12.92 -3.44 -8.80
C LYS A 99 -11.59 -3.62 -8.09
N LYS A 100 -10.73 -4.51 -8.57
CA LYS A 100 -9.39 -4.73 -8.03
C LYS A 100 -8.52 -3.47 -8.08
N LEU A 101 -8.60 -2.75 -9.19
CA LEU A 101 -7.82 -1.53 -9.38
C LEU A 101 -8.29 -0.41 -8.44
N MET A 102 -9.60 -0.20 -8.31
CA MET A 102 -10.16 0.81 -7.40
C MET A 102 -9.84 0.50 -5.93
N PHE A 103 -9.97 -0.76 -5.50
CA PHE A 103 -9.54 -1.17 -4.16
C PHE A 103 -8.07 -0.82 -3.92
N THR A 104 -7.22 -1.10 -4.90
CA THR A 104 -5.79 -0.77 -4.83
C THR A 104 -5.56 0.75 -4.80
N PHE A 105 -6.32 1.52 -5.56
CA PHE A 105 -6.24 2.98 -5.57
C PHE A 105 -6.62 3.57 -4.21
N PHE A 106 -7.70 3.13 -3.58
CA PHE A 106 -8.08 3.58 -2.24
C PHE A 106 -6.99 3.26 -1.22
N ALA A 107 -6.48 2.02 -1.20
CA ALA A 107 -5.41 1.63 -0.28
C ALA A 107 -4.13 2.47 -0.48
N LEU A 108 -3.70 2.68 -1.73
CA LEU A 108 -2.52 3.47 -2.04
C LEU A 108 -2.70 4.96 -1.74
N ALA A 109 -3.86 5.54 -2.05
CA ALA A 109 -4.14 6.95 -1.81
C ALA A 109 -4.10 7.27 -0.31
N ARG A 110 -4.64 6.41 0.54
CA ARG A 110 -4.55 6.53 1.99
C ARG A 110 -3.13 6.35 2.50
N TYR A 111 -2.43 5.34 1.99
CA TYR A 111 -1.03 5.12 2.37
C TYR A 111 -0.13 6.30 2.01
N MET A 112 -0.36 6.93 0.85
CA MET A 112 0.42 8.08 0.41
C MET A 112 0.08 9.37 1.16
N ASP A 113 -1.08 9.43 1.82
CA ASP A 113 -1.59 10.59 2.54
C ASP A 113 -1.47 11.91 1.72
N CYS A 114 -1.97 11.86 0.50
CA CYS A 114 -1.90 12.95 -0.47
C CYS A 114 -3.29 13.42 -0.95
N ASP A 115 -4.27 13.49 -0.06
CA ASP A 115 -5.65 13.91 -0.37
C ASP A 115 -6.24 13.16 -1.58
N GLY A 116 -6.09 11.84 -1.57
CA GLY A 116 -6.59 10.96 -2.64
C GLY A 116 -5.76 10.94 -3.92
N TRP A 117 -4.71 11.76 -4.03
CA TRP A 117 -3.86 11.79 -5.20
C TRP A 117 -2.88 10.62 -5.24
N LEU A 118 -2.89 9.93 -6.36
CA LEU A 118 -1.89 8.94 -6.75
C LEU A 118 -0.89 9.58 -7.71
N ASN A 119 0.38 9.22 -7.57
CA ASN A 119 1.43 9.63 -8.51
C ASN A 119 1.73 11.14 -8.57
N LYS A 120 1.59 11.85 -7.47
CA LYS A 120 1.87 13.30 -7.43
C LYS A 120 3.34 13.66 -7.71
N LYS A 121 4.26 12.71 -7.57
CA LYS A 121 5.71 12.94 -7.67
C LYS A 121 6.47 12.05 -8.67
N THR A 122 5.93 10.92 -9.11
CA THR A 122 6.65 9.98 -9.99
C THR A 122 5.68 9.22 -10.92
N SER A 123 6.07 9.00 -12.19
CA SER A 123 5.30 8.21 -13.17
C SER A 123 5.13 6.72 -12.83
N LYS A 124 5.83 6.23 -11.80
CA LYS A 124 5.84 4.80 -11.43
C LYS A 124 4.59 4.36 -10.67
N GLY A 125 3.88 5.28 -10.00
CA GLY A 125 2.79 4.94 -9.09
C GLY A 125 1.62 4.21 -9.75
N ILE A 126 1.25 4.60 -10.99
CA ILE A 126 0.12 3.96 -11.69
C ILE A 126 0.48 2.57 -12.17
N SER A 127 1.66 2.39 -12.75
CA SER A 127 2.13 1.07 -13.17
C SER A 127 2.26 0.11 -11.98
N GLU A 128 2.69 0.63 -10.84
CA GLU A 128 2.76 -0.13 -9.60
C GLU A 128 1.37 -0.49 -9.08
N ALA A 129 0.41 0.43 -9.13
CA ALA A 129 -0.97 0.15 -8.76
C ALA A 129 -1.58 -0.99 -9.59
N PHE A 130 -1.36 -1.02 -10.90
CA PHE A 130 -1.78 -2.15 -11.75
C PHE A 130 -1.12 -3.46 -11.35
N LYS A 131 0.16 -3.43 -10.98
CA LYS A 131 0.91 -4.60 -10.50
C LYS A 131 0.35 -5.11 -9.18
N LEU A 132 0.14 -4.22 -8.20
CA LEU A 132 -0.45 -4.55 -6.89
C LEU A 132 -1.90 -5.02 -7.01
N ALA A 133 -2.66 -4.45 -7.93
CA ALA A 133 -4.01 -4.89 -8.25
C ALA A 133 -4.04 -6.26 -8.94
N ASN A 134 -2.89 -6.80 -9.34
CA ASN A 134 -2.79 -8.01 -10.14
C ASN A 134 -3.67 -7.93 -11.41
N VAL A 135 -3.54 -6.79 -12.13
CA VAL A 135 -4.22 -6.49 -13.40
C VAL A 135 -3.18 -6.34 -14.50
N THR A 136 -3.01 -7.37 -15.29
CA THR A 136 -2.05 -7.37 -16.41
C THR A 136 -2.77 -6.94 -17.68
N LEU A 137 -2.34 -5.80 -18.24
CA LEU A 137 -2.88 -5.19 -19.47
C LEU A 137 -1.75 -4.54 -20.26
N THR A 138 -1.92 -4.44 -21.57
CA THR A 138 -1.08 -3.59 -22.43
C THR A 138 -1.26 -2.11 -22.06
N SER A 139 -0.34 -1.23 -22.49
CA SER A 139 -0.42 0.20 -22.21
C SER A 139 -1.75 0.80 -22.65
N ASP A 140 -2.17 0.51 -23.88
CA ASP A 140 -3.41 1.04 -24.47
C ASP A 140 -4.64 0.60 -23.66
N LYS A 141 -4.70 -0.68 -23.29
CA LYS A 141 -5.80 -1.22 -22.48
C LYS A 141 -5.80 -0.69 -21.05
N ARG A 142 -4.65 -0.28 -20.50
CA ARG A 142 -4.59 0.42 -19.22
C ARG A 142 -5.19 1.83 -19.35
N ASN A 143 -4.84 2.54 -20.43
CA ASN A 143 -5.36 3.88 -20.71
C ASN A 143 -6.86 3.85 -20.97
N GLU A 144 -7.38 2.87 -21.72
CA GLU A 144 -8.82 2.65 -21.90
C GLU A 144 -9.53 2.47 -20.56
N LEU A 145 -9.02 1.58 -19.70
CA LEU A 145 -9.62 1.29 -18.40
C LEU A 145 -9.61 2.53 -17.48
N LEU A 146 -8.52 3.30 -17.48
CA LEU A 146 -8.45 4.56 -16.72
C LEU A 146 -9.41 5.60 -17.29
N HIS A 147 -9.55 5.68 -18.60
CA HIS A 147 -10.51 6.58 -19.26
C HIS A 147 -11.95 6.20 -18.91
N GLU A 148 -12.30 4.92 -18.92
CA GLU A 148 -13.61 4.44 -18.48
C GLU A 148 -13.91 4.85 -17.02
N LEU A 149 -12.95 4.66 -16.11
CA LEU A 149 -13.11 5.09 -14.71
C LEU A 149 -13.29 6.61 -14.59
N TYR A 150 -12.57 7.39 -15.40
CA TYR A 150 -12.67 8.84 -15.43
C TYR A 150 -14.02 9.32 -15.97
N VAL A 151 -14.46 8.81 -17.12
CA VAL A 151 -15.75 9.21 -17.75
C VAL A 151 -16.92 8.87 -16.84
N ASN A 152 -16.84 7.76 -16.12
CA ASN A 152 -17.88 7.36 -15.15
C ASN A 152 -17.74 8.05 -13.78
N GLY A 153 -16.81 8.97 -13.60
CA GLY A 153 -16.67 9.78 -12.40
C GLY A 153 -16.03 9.09 -11.19
N TYR A 154 -15.48 7.89 -11.36
CA TYR A 154 -14.82 7.16 -10.27
C TYR A 154 -13.45 7.71 -9.89
N ILE A 155 -12.77 8.34 -10.85
CA ILE A 155 -11.49 9.00 -10.65
C ILE A 155 -11.48 10.37 -11.33
N SER A 156 -10.59 11.25 -10.85
CA SER A 156 -10.27 12.51 -11.54
C SER A 156 -8.86 12.46 -12.08
N LEU A 157 -8.62 13.15 -13.20
CA LEU A 157 -7.30 13.25 -13.81
C LEU A 157 -6.68 14.62 -13.54
N GLY A 158 -5.38 14.65 -13.30
CA GLY A 158 -4.62 15.88 -13.14
C GLY A 158 -4.42 16.60 -14.48
N LYS A 159 -4.25 17.94 -14.42
CA LYS A 159 -4.15 18.81 -15.61
C LYS A 159 -2.80 18.73 -16.38
N LYS A 160 -1.81 18.00 -15.89
CA LYS A 160 -0.49 17.89 -16.55
C LYS A 160 -0.48 16.76 -17.56
N VAL A 161 -0.21 17.10 -18.81
CA VAL A 161 -0.24 16.17 -19.96
C VAL A 161 0.84 15.08 -19.85
N ASP A 162 2.00 15.42 -19.30
CA ASP A 162 3.15 14.48 -19.25
C ASP A 162 3.18 13.56 -18.04
N ASN A 163 2.24 13.71 -17.11
CA ASN A 163 2.21 12.92 -15.90
C ASN A 163 0.77 12.60 -15.51
N LEU A 164 0.34 11.39 -15.78
CA LEU A 164 -1.01 10.94 -15.47
C LEU A 164 -1.19 10.86 -13.95
N ASN A 165 -1.61 11.97 -13.34
CA ASN A 165 -2.01 12.03 -11.95
C ASN A 165 -3.47 11.61 -11.82
N ILE A 166 -3.75 10.67 -10.96
CA ILE A 166 -5.09 10.20 -10.66
C ILE A 166 -5.46 10.63 -9.26
N LYS A 167 -6.67 11.13 -9.08
CA LYS A 167 -7.27 11.37 -7.77
C LYS A 167 -8.46 10.45 -7.58
N VAL A 168 -8.52 9.74 -6.47
CA VAL A 168 -9.70 9.06 -5.96
C VAL A 168 -10.35 9.89 -4.87
N GLN A 169 -11.67 9.85 -4.78
CA GLN A 169 -12.39 10.51 -3.70
C GLN A 169 -12.41 9.57 -2.51
N LEU A 170 -11.61 9.89 -1.48
CA LEU A 170 -11.62 9.18 -0.22
C LEU A 170 -12.88 9.55 0.56
N ASP A 171 -13.50 8.56 1.19
CA ASP A 171 -14.67 8.74 2.04
C ASP A 171 -14.42 7.99 3.36
N ASP A 172 -14.22 8.76 4.43
CA ASP A 172 -13.95 8.22 5.77
C ASP A 172 -15.24 7.97 6.56
N SER A 173 -16.40 8.12 5.93
CA SER A 173 -17.67 7.86 6.56
C SER A 173 -18.07 6.38 6.47
N GLY A 174 -18.82 5.92 7.46
CA GLY A 174 -19.21 4.52 7.60
C GLY A 174 -18.19 3.67 8.38
N ASP A 175 -18.48 2.38 8.50
CA ASP A 175 -17.65 1.45 9.22
C ASP A 175 -16.41 1.02 8.43
N ILE A 176 -15.33 0.67 9.15
CA ILE A 176 -14.16 0.05 8.52
C ILE A 176 -14.52 -1.39 8.18
N VAL A 177 -14.64 -1.69 6.88
CA VAL A 177 -15.01 -3.02 6.38
C VAL A 177 -13.80 -3.90 6.08
N TYR A 178 -12.62 -3.30 5.91
CA TYR A 178 -11.39 -4.04 5.69
C TYR A 178 -10.16 -3.27 6.19
N LYS A 179 -9.18 -4.00 6.71
CA LYS A 179 -7.89 -3.48 7.17
C LYS A 179 -6.79 -4.06 6.30
N VAL A 180 -6.16 -3.21 5.48
CA VAL A 180 -5.03 -3.60 4.64
C VAL A 180 -3.76 -3.53 5.49
N ASN A 181 -3.21 -4.68 5.87
CA ASN A 181 -1.97 -4.79 6.64
C ASN A 181 -0.75 -5.02 5.72
N ASP A 182 -0.98 -5.53 4.52
CA ASP A 182 0.04 -5.88 3.54
C ASP A 182 -0.35 -5.36 2.16
N PHE A 183 0.62 -4.81 1.44
CA PHE A 183 0.42 -4.30 0.07
C PHE A 183 0.66 -5.35 -1.02
N ASN A 184 1.01 -6.58 -0.64
CA ASN A 184 1.17 -7.65 -1.62
C ASN A 184 -0.19 -8.09 -2.16
N ASN A 185 -0.30 -8.15 -3.48
CA ASN A 185 -1.47 -8.69 -4.17
C ASN A 185 -2.83 -8.09 -3.75
N LEU A 186 -2.91 -6.76 -3.57
CA LEU A 186 -4.12 -6.06 -3.13
C LEU A 186 -5.38 -6.46 -3.90
N GLY A 187 -5.28 -6.61 -5.22
CA GLY A 187 -6.41 -7.08 -6.02
C GLY A 187 -6.88 -8.49 -5.68
N ASN A 188 -6.00 -9.37 -5.21
CA ASN A 188 -6.40 -10.70 -4.75
C ASN A 188 -6.98 -10.64 -3.33
N GLN A 189 -6.52 -9.71 -2.48
CA GLN A 189 -7.14 -9.45 -1.19
C GLN A 189 -8.60 -9.05 -1.36
N TYR A 190 -8.89 -8.10 -2.28
CA TYR A 190 -10.27 -7.76 -2.61
C TYR A 190 -11.10 -8.98 -3.04
N ILE A 191 -10.62 -9.75 -4.02
CA ILE A 191 -11.35 -10.91 -4.52
C ILE A 191 -11.56 -11.97 -3.43
N GLY A 192 -10.55 -12.24 -2.63
CA GLY A 192 -10.61 -13.27 -1.58
C GLY A 192 -11.55 -12.93 -0.43
N ASN A 193 -11.70 -11.64 -0.10
CA ASN A 193 -12.51 -11.22 1.04
C ASN A 193 -13.94 -10.81 0.66
N PHE A 194 -14.16 -10.27 -0.55
CA PHE A 194 -15.44 -9.69 -0.91
C PHE A 194 -16.17 -10.44 -2.02
N LYS A 195 -15.48 -11.27 -2.81
CA LYS A 195 -16.13 -12.01 -3.89
C LYS A 195 -16.49 -13.42 -3.45
N LYS A 196 -17.79 -13.76 -3.52
CA LYS A 196 -18.27 -15.12 -3.24
C LYS A 196 -17.55 -16.16 -4.10
N GLY A 197 -17.21 -17.30 -3.50
CA GLY A 197 -16.52 -18.40 -4.17
C GLY A 197 -15.01 -18.24 -4.33
N TYR A 198 -14.42 -17.28 -3.61
CA TYR A 198 -12.98 -17.10 -3.54
C TYR A 198 -12.52 -16.89 -2.11
N LYS A 199 -11.24 -17.20 -1.84
CA LYS A 199 -10.52 -16.85 -0.63
C LYS A 199 -9.05 -16.62 -0.94
N GLN A 200 -8.28 -16.17 0.03
CA GLN A 200 -6.84 -15.99 -0.09
C GLN A 200 -6.07 -17.20 0.41
N CYS A 201 -4.91 -17.44 -0.21
CA CYS A 201 -3.89 -18.33 0.33
C CYS A 201 -3.22 -17.66 1.53
N GLU A 202 -3.18 -18.32 2.68
CA GLU A 202 -2.57 -17.77 3.91
C GLU A 202 -1.04 -17.58 3.77
N CYS A 203 -0.39 -18.30 2.84
CA CYS A 203 1.04 -18.21 2.62
C CYS A 203 1.41 -17.08 1.63
N CYS A 204 0.87 -17.10 0.42
CA CYS A 204 1.30 -16.20 -0.66
C CYS A 204 0.25 -15.16 -1.09
N GLY A 205 -0.89 -15.06 -0.43
CA GLY A 205 -1.98 -14.12 -0.74
C GLY A 205 -2.67 -14.36 -2.11
N LYS A 206 -2.32 -15.44 -2.81
CA LYS A 206 -2.94 -15.77 -4.10
C LYS A 206 -4.40 -16.18 -3.90
N LYS A 207 -5.29 -15.74 -4.80
CA LYS A 207 -6.70 -16.14 -4.76
C LYS A 207 -6.87 -17.63 -5.02
N ILE A 208 -7.69 -18.27 -4.21
CA ILE A 208 -8.09 -19.68 -4.34
C ILE A 208 -9.58 -19.68 -4.69
N ARG A 209 -9.95 -20.39 -5.76
CA ARG A 209 -11.37 -20.57 -6.12
C ARG A 209 -11.98 -21.67 -5.28
N ILE A 210 -13.08 -21.39 -4.61
CA ILE A 210 -13.87 -22.36 -3.86
C ILE A 210 -14.83 -23.02 -4.84
N LYS A 211 -14.64 -24.30 -5.10
CA LYS A 211 -15.49 -25.10 -6.01
C LYS A 211 -16.45 -26.00 -5.24
N SER A 212 -16.14 -26.30 -4.00
CA SER A 212 -16.90 -27.21 -3.14
C SER A 212 -16.74 -26.83 -1.66
N ASP A 213 -17.58 -27.38 -0.80
CA ASP A 213 -17.50 -27.12 0.64
C ASP A 213 -16.16 -27.58 1.25
N LYS A 214 -15.49 -28.57 0.64
CA LYS A 214 -14.16 -29.01 1.06
C LYS A 214 -13.09 -27.93 0.82
N ASP A 215 -13.27 -27.08 -0.20
CA ASP A 215 -12.31 -26.02 -0.52
C ASP A 215 -12.36 -24.89 0.51
N TYR A 216 -13.45 -24.76 1.32
CA TYR A 216 -13.50 -23.79 2.41
C TYR A 216 -12.48 -24.07 3.52
N SER A 217 -12.12 -25.32 3.75
CA SER A 217 -11.08 -25.70 4.72
C SER A 217 -9.66 -25.55 4.21
N THR A 218 -9.46 -25.42 2.88
CA THR A 218 -8.14 -25.31 2.27
C THR A 218 -7.52 -23.94 2.59
N LYS A 219 -6.39 -23.91 3.30
CA LYS A 219 -5.70 -22.67 3.68
C LYS A 219 -4.72 -22.19 2.64
N TYR A 220 -4.18 -23.09 1.84
CA TYR A 220 -3.08 -22.85 0.92
C TYR A 220 -3.50 -23.14 -0.53
N CYS A 221 -2.92 -22.41 -1.47
CA CYS A 221 -3.08 -22.74 -2.89
C CYS A 221 -2.27 -23.99 -3.24
N ASP A 222 -2.55 -24.61 -4.39
CA ASP A 222 -1.89 -25.84 -4.84
C ASP A 222 -0.35 -25.74 -4.76
N LYS A 223 0.22 -24.56 -5.05
CA LYS A 223 1.67 -24.34 -4.98
C LYS A 223 2.20 -24.36 -3.54
N CYS A 224 1.50 -23.70 -2.61
CA CYS A 224 1.94 -23.59 -1.22
C CYS A 224 1.50 -24.77 -0.34
N SER A 225 0.68 -25.68 -0.85
CA SER A 225 0.26 -26.88 -0.13
C SER A 225 1.29 -28.02 -0.17
N TYR A 226 2.31 -27.88 -1.04
CA TYR A 226 3.39 -28.85 -1.22
C TYR A 226 4.72 -28.43 -0.55
N GLU A 227 4.76 -27.25 0.07
CA GLU A 227 5.85 -26.79 0.93
C GLU A 227 5.53 -27.01 2.42
#